data_db0e8c0b7a17d95b4fa1cea032bf15c9
#
_entry.id   db0e8c0b7a17d95b4fa1cea032bf15c9
#
_cell.length_a   1.000
_cell.length_b   1.000
_cell.length_c   1.000
_cell.angle_alpha   90.00
_cell.angle_beta   90.00
_cell.angle_gamma   90.00
#
_symmetry.space_group_name_H-M   'P 1'
#
loop_
_entity.id
_entity.type
_entity.pdbx_description
1 polymer ?
#
loop_
_entity_poly.entity_id
_entity_poly.type
_entity_poly.pdbx_seq_one_letter_code
_entity_poly.pdbx_strand_id
1 'polypeptide(L)'
;MMSDIFNIFSIDWWMDENNNALQMTDSVLFLLLAIPVAYLLLCALFSLGKYRNPYPAAAVQHRFLVLFTVLRNGKEVIESINRFLDTQQYPRDKYDVAVAATQLPEEDLITLLQMPVNIVVPDKEYCTKVYAIQQVMERYAPDEYDMIVLFNSDNHIVPNALSLFNDAYYSGCDSIQAHRMAENLNTSIAVLNATSEEINNNLFRLAHTRMGFSSALIGSAMAFDFAMFHERAPKLKGSDISKAMETALLEQNIYTEYLAEVVCYSKKEDNADGYQTQRISWIRAQYTSTFFALRYLPLVLLKGEWDYALKLFQWLMPSRFLLIALVLLCTAGVTLLDWTLAPKWYVLFAALILAFLMALPEGEASRRL
;
A
#
# COMPACT_ATOMS: atom_id res chain seq x y z
N MET A 1 -20.55 4.63 38.04
CA MET A 1 -20.62 4.33 36.61
C MET A 1 -19.75 5.25 35.74
N MET A 2 -19.84 6.59 35.88
CA MET A 2 -18.94 7.50 35.14
C MET A 2 -17.53 7.57 35.78
N SER A 3 -17.42 7.47 37.10
CA SER A 3 -16.16 7.39 37.84
C SER A 3 -15.31 6.16 37.48
N ASP A 4 -15.94 5.06 37.18
CA ASP A 4 -15.27 3.79 36.91
C ASP A 4 -14.58 3.75 35.54
N ILE A 5 -15.10 4.52 34.58
CA ILE A 5 -14.48 4.66 33.25
C ILE A 5 -13.16 5.46 33.33
N PHE A 6 -13.07 6.46 34.20
CA PHE A 6 -11.85 7.24 34.41
C PHE A 6 -10.77 6.48 35.20
N ASN A 7 -11.18 5.56 36.07
CA ASN A 7 -10.23 4.74 36.83
C ASN A 7 -9.42 3.77 35.97
N ILE A 8 -9.91 3.37 34.79
CA ILE A 8 -9.18 2.51 33.84
C ILE A 8 -7.84 3.15 33.38
N PHE A 9 -7.73 4.49 33.42
CA PHE A 9 -6.52 5.23 33.06
C PHE A 9 -5.64 5.58 34.25
N SER A 10 -6.01 5.18 35.49
CA SER A 10 -5.19 5.42 36.67
C SER A 10 -4.19 4.29 36.90
N ILE A 11 -2.94 4.64 37.21
CA ILE A 11 -1.89 3.66 37.57
C ILE A 11 -2.32 2.85 38.78
N ASP A 12 -3.02 3.45 39.74
CA ASP A 12 -3.48 2.84 40.96
C ASP A 12 -4.45 1.66 40.73
N TRP A 13 -5.28 1.75 39.67
CA TRP A 13 -6.19 0.66 39.28
C TRP A 13 -5.45 -0.58 38.80
N TRP A 14 -4.30 -0.41 38.14
CA TRP A 14 -3.45 -1.50 37.66
C TRP A 14 -2.61 -2.15 38.74
N MET A 15 -2.33 -1.41 39.84
CA MET A 15 -1.50 -1.82 40.95
C MET A 15 -2.31 -2.38 42.15
N ASP A 16 -3.65 -2.47 42.02
CA ASP A 16 -4.51 -3.02 43.06
C ASP A 16 -4.23 -4.54 43.24
N GLU A 17 -3.70 -4.93 44.40
CA GLU A 17 -3.39 -6.31 44.75
C GLU A 17 -4.64 -7.24 44.83
N ASN A 18 -5.86 -6.67 44.87
CA ASN A 18 -7.13 -7.42 44.82
C ASN A 18 -7.57 -7.80 43.41
N ASN A 19 -6.82 -7.42 42.36
CA ASN A 19 -7.13 -7.82 41.01
C ASN A 19 -6.99 -9.33 40.82
N ASN A 20 -8.10 -10.01 40.54
CA ASN A 20 -8.07 -11.44 40.26
C ASN A 20 -7.50 -11.72 38.83
N ALA A 21 -7.13 -12.98 38.58
CA ALA A 21 -6.53 -13.38 37.30
C ALA A 21 -7.41 -13.00 36.05
N LEU A 22 -8.73 -12.95 36.22
CA LEU A 22 -9.66 -12.55 35.15
C LEU A 22 -9.48 -11.08 34.78
N GLN A 23 -9.39 -10.16 35.75
CA GLN A 23 -9.20 -8.74 35.56
C GLN A 23 -7.84 -8.43 34.91
N MET A 24 -6.78 -9.14 35.37
CA MET A 24 -5.44 -8.99 34.77
C MET A 24 -5.44 -9.45 33.29
N THR A 25 -6.04 -10.61 33.00
CA THR A 25 -6.13 -11.16 31.65
C THR A 25 -6.93 -10.23 30.75
N ASP A 26 -8.08 -9.75 31.22
CA ASP A 26 -8.94 -8.80 30.52
C ASP A 26 -8.19 -7.49 30.19
N SER A 27 -7.44 -6.97 31.16
CA SER A 27 -6.68 -5.73 30.98
C SER A 27 -5.56 -5.88 29.94
N VAL A 28 -4.83 -7.00 29.96
CA VAL A 28 -3.79 -7.29 28.95
C VAL A 28 -4.39 -7.43 27.56
N LEU A 29 -5.48 -8.20 27.41
CA LEU A 29 -6.17 -8.38 26.13
C LEU A 29 -6.74 -7.05 25.61
N PHE A 30 -7.33 -6.26 26.52
CA PHE A 30 -7.85 -4.95 26.17
C PHE A 30 -6.76 -4.04 25.60
N LEU A 31 -5.60 -3.92 26.27
CA LEU A 31 -4.49 -3.10 25.77
C LEU A 31 -3.95 -3.58 24.44
N LEU A 32 -3.77 -4.90 24.28
CA LEU A 32 -3.29 -5.48 23.03
C LEU A 32 -4.20 -5.15 21.82
N LEU A 33 -5.52 -5.06 22.05
CA LEU A 33 -6.49 -4.74 20.99
C LEU A 33 -6.80 -3.24 20.90
N ALA A 34 -6.70 -2.50 22.01
CA ALA A 34 -6.96 -1.05 22.04
C ALA A 34 -5.90 -0.27 21.25
N ILE A 35 -4.62 -0.68 21.30
CA ILE A 35 -3.54 0.00 20.58
C ILE A 35 -3.77 -0.03 19.05
N PRO A 36 -4.01 -1.18 18.40
CA PRO A 36 -4.37 -1.22 16.98
C PRO A 36 -5.64 -0.44 16.64
N VAL A 37 -6.67 -0.52 17.49
CA VAL A 37 -7.94 0.22 17.25
C VAL A 37 -7.72 1.72 17.34
N ALA A 38 -7.01 2.20 18.36
CA ALA A 38 -6.67 3.62 18.51
C ALA A 38 -5.86 4.14 17.32
N TYR A 39 -4.88 3.36 16.85
CA TYR A 39 -4.12 3.69 15.66
C TYR A 39 -5.00 3.78 14.41
N LEU A 40 -5.89 2.81 14.15
CA LEU A 40 -6.80 2.85 13.03
C LEU A 40 -7.76 4.05 13.10
N LEU A 41 -8.27 4.37 14.30
CA LEU A 41 -9.13 5.53 14.50
C LEU A 41 -8.36 6.84 14.24
N LEU A 42 -7.12 6.94 14.70
CA LEU A 42 -6.25 8.08 14.41
C LEU A 42 -6.02 8.23 12.90
N CYS A 43 -5.66 7.15 12.21
CA CYS A 43 -5.51 7.16 10.75
C CYS A 43 -6.83 7.58 10.05
N ALA A 44 -7.97 7.05 10.51
CA ALA A 44 -9.27 7.41 9.95
C ALA A 44 -9.57 8.91 10.11
N LEU A 45 -9.27 9.49 11.27
CA LEU A 45 -9.41 10.94 11.50
C LEU A 45 -8.54 11.77 10.55
N PHE A 46 -7.28 11.38 10.35
CA PHE A 46 -6.37 12.09 9.45
C PHE A 46 -6.70 11.84 7.97
N SER A 47 -7.46 10.80 7.62
CA SER A 47 -7.92 10.58 6.25
C SER A 47 -9.06 11.51 5.83
N LEU A 48 -9.80 12.11 6.79
CA LEU A 48 -10.94 12.95 6.50
C LEU A 48 -10.58 14.24 5.78
N GLY A 49 -11.52 14.71 4.96
CA GLY A 49 -11.42 15.96 4.23
C GLY A 49 -10.79 15.80 2.85
N LYS A 50 -11.06 16.78 1.99
CA LYS A 50 -10.65 16.77 0.59
C LYS A 50 -9.13 16.78 0.48
N TYR A 51 -8.61 15.91 -0.39
CA TYR A 51 -7.23 15.97 -0.84
C TYR A 51 -7.03 17.21 -1.71
N ARG A 52 -5.91 17.86 -1.54
CA ARG A 52 -5.40 18.92 -2.41
C ARG A 52 -3.95 18.61 -2.70
N ASN A 53 -3.59 18.58 -3.97
CA ASN A 53 -2.20 18.40 -4.37
C ASN A 53 -1.36 19.55 -3.77
N PRO A 54 -0.36 19.26 -2.94
CA PRO A 54 0.49 20.30 -2.34
C PRO A 54 1.59 20.79 -3.28
N TYR A 55 1.83 20.10 -4.41
CA TYR A 55 2.97 20.36 -5.29
C TYR A 55 2.62 21.37 -6.38
N PRO A 56 3.41 22.45 -6.52
CA PRO A 56 3.26 23.39 -7.61
C PRO A 56 3.71 22.76 -8.92
N ALA A 57 3.22 23.29 -10.05
CA ALA A 57 3.65 22.88 -11.37
C ALA A 57 5.17 23.05 -11.53
N ALA A 58 5.84 22.01 -11.98
CA ALA A 58 7.28 21.98 -12.14
C ALA A 58 7.74 22.88 -13.29
N ALA A 59 8.84 23.60 -13.07
CA ALA A 59 9.48 24.44 -14.11
C ALA A 59 10.27 23.60 -15.13
N VAL A 60 10.64 22.36 -14.77
CA VAL A 60 11.45 21.44 -15.58
C VAL A 60 10.66 20.16 -15.82
N GLN A 61 10.70 19.66 -17.03
CA GLN A 61 10.12 18.37 -17.43
C GLN A 61 11.22 17.30 -17.40
N HIS A 62 11.16 16.40 -16.43
CA HIS A 62 12.10 15.29 -16.25
C HIS A 62 11.80 14.12 -17.23
N ARG A 63 12.80 13.27 -17.44
CA ARG A 63 12.66 12.09 -18.30
C ARG A 63 12.22 10.88 -17.49
N PHE A 64 11.22 10.16 -18.03
CA PHE A 64 10.63 8.98 -17.40
C PHE A 64 10.93 7.69 -18.16
N LEU A 65 11.27 6.64 -17.43
CA LEU A 65 11.12 5.26 -17.88
C LEU A 65 9.79 4.71 -17.34
N VAL A 66 8.85 4.41 -18.23
CA VAL A 66 7.56 3.81 -17.86
C VAL A 66 7.63 2.31 -18.07
N LEU A 67 7.68 1.52 -17.00
CA LEU A 67 7.89 0.08 -17.06
C LEU A 67 6.58 -0.68 -16.79
N PHE A 68 6.09 -1.39 -17.80
CA PHE A 68 5.02 -2.37 -17.67
C PHE A 68 5.60 -3.77 -17.39
N THR A 69 5.07 -4.43 -16.37
CA THR A 69 5.42 -5.82 -16.06
C THR A 69 4.27 -6.73 -16.44
N VAL A 70 4.54 -7.73 -17.27
CA VAL A 70 3.52 -8.66 -17.76
C VAL A 70 3.93 -10.11 -17.52
N LEU A 71 2.96 -10.89 -17.04
CA LEU A 71 3.04 -12.34 -16.85
C LEU A 71 1.89 -13.00 -17.62
N ARG A 72 2.19 -13.69 -18.73
CA ARG A 72 1.28 -14.53 -19.52
C ARG A 72 0.19 -13.84 -20.34
N ASN A 73 -0.30 -12.66 -19.97
CA ASN A 73 -1.42 -12.00 -20.67
C ASN A 73 -0.93 -10.79 -21.48
N GLY A 74 -0.46 -11.05 -22.71
CA GLY A 74 0.07 -10.01 -23.59
C GLY A 74 -1.01 -9.06 -24.14
N LYS A 75 -2.22 -9.56 -24.39
CA LYS A 75 -3.32 -8.71 -24.93
C LYS A 75 -3.66 -7.56 -23.99
N GLU A 76 -3.66 -7.83 -22.71
CA GLU A 76 -3.99 -6.83 -21.68
C GLU A 76 -2.93 -5.73 -21.59
N VAL A 77 -1.63 -6.09 -21.63
CA VAL A 77 -0.56 -5.09 -21.62
C VAL A 77 -0.52 -4.28 -22.91
N ILE A 78 -0.81 -4.88 -24.06
CA ILE A 78 -0.91 -4.17 -25.35
C ILE A 78 -2.01 -3.11 -25.29
N GLU A 79 -3.20 -3.46 -24.77
CA GLU A 79 -4.30 -2.51 -24.59
C GLU A 79 -3.90 -1.36 -23.64
N SER A 80 -3.28 -1.71 -22.50
CA SER A 80 -2.85 -0.72 -21.49
C SER A 80 -1.80 0.25 -22.05
N ILE A 81 -0.83 -0.26 -22.82
CA ILE A 81 0.22 0.57 -23.43
C ILE A 81 -0.36 1.46 -24.52
N ASN A 82 -1.21 0.94 -25.41
CA ASN A 82 -1.86 1.76 -26.44
C ASN A 82 -2.64 2.91 -25.79
N ARG A 83 -3.47 2.59 -24.80
CA ARG A 83 -4.22 3.60 -24.06
C ARG A 83 -3.31 4.63 -23.39
N PHE A 84 -2.20 4.19 -22.78
CA PHE A 84 -1.22 5.07 -22.17
C PHE A 84 -0.60 6.02 -23.21
N LEU A 85 -0.11 5.49 -24.34
CA LEU A 85 0.51 6.28 -25.40
C LEU A 85 -0.45 7.27 -26.03
N ASP A 86 -1.73 6.90 -26.19
CA ASP A 86 -2.77 7.74 -26.81
C ASP A 86 -3.26 8.85 -25.88
N THR A 87 -3.23 8.65 -24.57
CA THR A 87 -3.89 9.57 -23.64
C THR A 87 -2.95 10.45 -22.82
N GLN A 88 -1.67 10.07 -22.66
CA GLN A 88 -0.76 10.84 -21.81
C GLN A 88 -0.51 12.26 -22.31
N GLN A 89 -0.70 13.23 -21.42
CA GLN A 89 -0.49 14.66 -21.67
C GLN A 89 0.90 15.10 -21.16
N TYR A 90 1.92 14.35 -21.53
CA TYR A 90 3.32 14.67 -21.24
C TYR A 90 4.14 14.63 -22.54
N PRO A 91 5.18 15.46 -22.72
CA PRO A 91 5.93 15.47 -23.97
C PRO A 91 6.48 14.10 -24.33
N ARG A 92 6.24 13.65 -25.56
CA ARG A 92 6.58 12.29 -26.01
C ARG A 92 8.10 12.01 -25.99
N ASP A 93 8.90 13.02 -26.18
CA ASP A 93 10.38 12.98 -26.12
C ASP A 93 10.92 12.90 -24.68
N LYS A 94 10.03 13.01 -23.68
CA LYS A 94 10.39 12.99 -22.25
C LYS A 94 10.06 11.68 -21.55
N TYR A 95 9.56 10.66 -22.27
CA TYR A 95 9.36 9.34 -21.69
C TYR A 95 9.55 8.23 -22.70
N ASP A 96 10.08 7.11 -22.20
CA ASP A 96 10.15 5.87 -22.93
C ASP A 96 9.35 4.79 -22.20
N VAL A 97 8.78 3.85 -22.98
CA VAL A 97 8.01 2.75 -22.44
C VAL A 97 8.83 1.46 -22.55
N ALA A 98 9.00 0.76 -21.46
CA ALA A 98 9.62 -0.56 -21.43
C ALA A 98 8.62 -1.63 -20.98
N VAL A 99 8.81 -2.85 -21.46
CA VAL A 99 7.98 -4.01 -21.11
C VAL A 99 8.87 -5.14 -20.63
N ALA A 100 8.68 -5.55 -19.38
CA ALA A 100 9.25 -6.80 -18.87
C ALA A 100 8.31 -7.95 -19.27
N ALA A 101 8.61 -8.62 -20.38
CA ALA A 101 7.77 -9.62 -21.02
C ALA A 101 8.11 -11.03 -20.53
N THR A 102 7.29 -11.58 -19.60
CA THR A 102 7.51 -12.93 -19.06
C THR A 102 6.43 -13.89 -19.54
N GLN A 103 6.84 -14.99 -20.18
CA GLN A 103 5.94 -16.07 -20.66
C GLN A 103 4.83 -15.59 -21.60
N LEU A 104 5.12 -14.64 -22.48
CA LEU A 104 4.14 -14.18 -23.46
C LEU A 104 4.00 -15.15 -24.63
N PRO A 105 2.77 -15.31 -25.19
CA PRO A 105 2.57 -15.93 -26.47
C PRO A 105 3.36 -15.20 -27.57
N GLU A 106 3.84 -15.95 -28.56
CA GLU A 106 4.65 -15.41 -29.66
C GLU A 106 3.88 -14.31 -30.46
N GLU A 107 2.59 -14.51 -30.65
CA GLU A 107 1.70 -13.52 -31.33
C GLU A 107 1.67 -12.18 -30.60
N ASP A 108 1.57 -12.21 -29.27
CA ASP A 108 1.55 -10.99 -28.46
C ASP A 108 2.93 -10.30 -28.46
N LEU A 109 4.01 -11.09 -28.44
CA LEU A 109 5.37 -10.57 -28.54
C LEU A 109 5.63 -9.89 -29.89
N ILE A 110 5.18 -10.48 -31.01
CA ILE A 110 5.27 -9.89 -32.34
C ILE A 110 4.51 -8.56 -32.39
N THR A 111 3.34 -8.51 -31.77
CA THR A 111 2.54 -7.26 -31.71
C THR A 111 3.27 -6.18 -30.93
N LEU A 112 3.84 -6.51 -29.77
CA LEU A 112 4.61 -5.56 -28.96
C LEU A 112 5.85 -5.04 -29.70
N LEU A 113 6.53 -5.89 -30.50
CA LEU A 113 7.69 -5.49 -31.32
C LEU A 113 7.34 -4.46 -32.40
N GLN A 114 6.07 -4.33 -32.78
CA GLN A 114 5.59 -3.30 -33.73
C GLN A 114 5.26 -1.97 -33.05
N MET A 115 5.21 -1.94 -31.71
CA MET A 115 4.91 -0.75 -30.91
C MET A 115 6.20 0.02 -30.58
N PRO A 116 6.11 1.34 -30.30
CA PRO A 116 7.26 2.15 -29.89
C PRO A 116 7.63 1.91 -28.43
N VAL A 117 8.01 0.66 -28.08
CA VAL A 117 8.33 0.22 -26.74
C VAL A 117 9.62 -0.62 -26.72
N ASN A 118 10.34 -0.58 -25.61
CA ASN A 118 11.53 -1.38 -25.37
C ASN A 118 11.13 -2.70 -24.70
N ILE A 119 11.35 -3.84 -25.34
CA ILE A 119 10.97 -5.15 -24.80
C ILE A 119 12.19 -5.81 -24.19
N VAL A 120 12.05 -6.25 -22.94
CA VAL A 120 13.03 -7.07 -22.24
C VAL A 120 12.37 -8.40 -21.88
N VAL A 121 12.87 -9.47 -22.47
CA VAL A 121 12.48 -10.84 -22.13
C VAL A 121 13.50 -11.36 -21.13
N PRO A 122 13.09 -11.69 -19.88
CA PRO A 122 14.00 -12.26 -18.89
C PRO A 122 14.61 -13.60 -19.38
N ASP A 123 15.84 -13.86 -18.94
CA ASP A 123 16.57 -15.10 -19.32
C ASP A 123 15.97 -16.38 -18.72
N LYS A 124 15.14 -16.24 -17.66
CA LYS A 124 14.41 -17.34 -17.01
C LYS A 124 12.95 -17.35 -17.44
N GLU A 125 12.52 -18.48 -17.98
CA GLU A 125 11.13 -18.70 -18.38
C GLU A 125 10.15 -18.50 -17.21
N TYR A 126 10.51 -18.99 -16.03
CA TYR A 126 9.72 -18.83 -14.78
C TYR A 126 10.47 -17.94 -13.81
N CYS A 127 10.07 -16.68 -13.73
CA CYS A 127 10.70 -15.73 -12.83
C CYS A 127 9.67 -14.90 -12.04
N THR A 128 10.13 -14.29 -10.95
CA THR A 128 9.33 -13.35 -10.16
C THR A 128 9.29 -11.98 -10.86
N LYS A 129 8.27 -11.17 -10.51
CA LYS A 129 8.19 -9.78 -10.96
C LYS A 129 9.46 -9.00 -10.61
N VAL A 130 10.01 -9.21 -9.41
CA VAL A 130 11.25 -8.57 -8.97
C VAL A 130 12.40 -8.90 -9.90
N TYR A 131 12.56 -10.21 -10.25
CA TYR A 131 13.61 -10.64 -11.16
C TYR A 131 13.45 -10.04 -12.57
N ALA A 132 12.22 -10.02 -13.10
CA ALA A 132 11.96 -9.41 -14.40
C ALA A 132 12.32 -7.91 -14.43
N ILE A 133 12.01 -7.17 -13.35
CA ILE A 133 12.40 -5.76 -13.21
C ILE A 133 13.93 -5.62 -13.15
N GLN A 134 14.64 -6.49 -12.42
CA GLN A 134 16.10 -6.49 -12.36
C GLN A 134 16.73 -6.61 -13.75
N GLN A 135 16.22 -7.54 -14.58
CA GLN A 135 16.68 -7.73 -15.95
C GLN A 135 16.43 -6.51 -16.84
N VAL A 136 15.36 -5.77 -16.60
CA VAL A 136 15.13 -4.50 -17.29
C VAL A 136 16.16 -3.47 -16.85
N MET A 137 16.40 -3.33 -15.55
CA MET A 137 17.35 -2.33 -15.02
C MET A 137 18.79 -2.55 -15.50
N GLU A 138 19.20 -3.79 -15.81
CA GLU A 138 20.52 -4.10 -16.38
C GLU A 138 20.71 -3.55 -17.81
N ARG A 139 19.63 -3.09 -18.49
CA ARG A 139 19.68 -2.56 -19.85
C ARG A 139 19.93 -1.06 -19.92
N TYR A 140 19.76 -0.35 -18.81
CA TYR A 140 19.81 1.11 -18.74
C TYR A 140 20.96 1.60 -17.86
N ALA A 141 21.55 2.74 -18.21
CA ALA A 141 22.55 3.39 -17.36
C ALA A 141 21.87 4.16 -16.20
N PRO A 142 22.51 4.31 -15.03
CA PRO A 142 21.89 4.95 -13.84
C PRO A 142 21.47 6.42 -14.05
N ASP A 143 22.01 7.10 -15.04
CA ASP A 143 21.80 8.50 -15.39
C ASP A 143 20.97 8.70 -16.67
N GLU A 144 20.35 7.64 -17.19
CA GLU A 144 19.61 7.69 -18.47
C GLU A 144 18.25 8.35 -18.34
N TYR A 145 17.61 8.21 -17.17
CA TYR A 145 16.31 8.81 -16.84
C TYR A 145 16.38 9.49 -15.47
N ASP A 146 15.41 10.37 -15.22
CA ASP A 146 15.24 11.01 -13.91
C ASP A 146 14.34 10.17 -13.00
N MET A 147 13.28 9.58 -13.57
CA MET A 147 12.29 8.79 -12.84
C MET A 147 11.96 7.47 -13.55
N ILE A 148 11.58 6.48 -12.75
CA ILE A 148 10.93 5.24 -13.23
C ILE A 148 9.51 5.12 -12.67
N VAL A 149 8.55 4.74 -13.51
CA VAL A 149 7.17 4.44 -13.09
C VAL A 149 6.88 2.97 -13.37
N LEU A 150 6.39 2.24 -12.36
CA LEU A 150 6.09 0.81 -12.45
C LEU A 150 4.58 0.56 -12.59
N PHE A 151 4.20 -0.15 -13.65
CA PHE A 151 2.83 -0.60 -13.90
C PHE A 151 2.74 -2.13 -14.01
N ASN A 152 1.54 -2.66 -13.72
CA ASN A 152 1.14 -4.00 -14.11
C ASN A 152 0.54 -3.99 -15.53
N SER A 153 0.30 -5.18 -16.09
CA SER A 153 -0.29 -5.36 -17.42
C SER A 153 -1.68 -4.76 -17.59
N ASP A 154 -2.45 -4.67 -16.49
CA ASP A 154 -3.85 -4.24 -16.45
C ASP A 154 -4.03 -2.76 -16.06
N ASN A 155 -2.95 -2.00 -15.94
CA ASN A 155 -3.04 -0.66 -15.38
C ASN A 155 -3.40 0.41 -16.42
N HIS A 156 -4.40 1.21 -16.09
CA HIS A 156 -4.80 2.40 -16.85
C HIS A 156 -4.70 3.63 -15.94
N ILE A 157 -3.93 4.63 -16.38
CA ILE A 157 -3.67 5.82 -15.56
C ILE A 157 -4.30 7.07 -16.18
N VAL A 158 -4.60 8.06 -15.35
CA VAL A 158 -5.14 9.35 -15.80
C VAL A 158 -4.17 10.07 -16.75
N PRO A 159 -4.70 10.88 -17.72
CA PRO A 159 -3.89 11.48 -18.77
C PRO A 159 -2.77 12.40 -18.30
N ASN A 160 -2.93 13.08 -17.18
CA ASN A 160 -1.96 14.02 -16.59
C ASN A 160 -1.03 13.39 -15.55
N ALA A 161 -0.97 12.06 -15.47
CA ALA A 161 -0.24 11.36 -14.41
C ALA A 161 1.25 11.69 -14.39
N LEU A 162 1.93 11.64 -15.55
CA LEU A 162 3.36 11.95 -15.61
C LEU A 162 3.65 13.41 -15.22
N SER A 163 2.76 14.34 -15.54
CA SER A 163 2.90 15.75 -15.10
C SER A 163 2.83 15.86 -13.58
N LEU A 164 1.87 15.18 -12.95
CA LEU A 164 1.71 15.19 -11.48
C LEU A 164 2.87 14.47 -10.77
N PHE A 165 3.40 13.38 -11.32
CA PHE A 165 4.63 12.76 -10.80
C PHE A 165 5.82 13.71 -10.93
N ASN A 166 5.94 14.40 -12.07
CA ASN A 166 7.00 15.38 -12.29
C ASN A 166 6.95 16.54 -11.29
N ASP A 167 5.76 17.05 -10.98
CA ASP A 167 5.57 18.15 -10.01
C ASP A 167 6.01 17.75 -8.59
N ALA A 168 5.65 16.53 -8.17
CA ALA A 168 6.07 16.00 -6.90
C ALA A 168 7.58 15.71 -6.86
N TYR A 169 8.15 15.13 -7.91
CA TYR A 169 9.58 14.85 -8.01
C TYR A 169 10.41 16.15 -8.00
N TYR A 170 10.00 17.14 -8.78
CA TYR A 170 10.62 18.47 -8.79
C TYR A 170 10.61 19.14 -7.41
N SER A 171 9.63 18.81 -6.59
CA SER A 171 9.50 19.26 -5.21
C SER A 171 10.29 18.42 -4.20
N GLY A 172 11.02 17.39 -4.64
CA GLY A 172 11.91 16.57 -3.81
C GLY A 172 11.32 15.22 -3.35
N CYS A 173 10.29 14.71 -4.00
CA CYS A 173 9.71 13.39 -3.69
C CYS A 173 10.41 12.29 -4.51
N ASP A 174 11.33 11.53 -3.90
CA ASP A 174 12.07 10.46 -4.55
C ASP A 174 11.29 9.15 -4.67
N SER A 175 10.21 8.99 -3.93
CA SER A 175 9.34 7.80 -3.93
C SER A 175 7.87 8.22 -3.83
N ILE A 176 7.04 7.74 -4.75
CA ILE A 176 5.65 8.16 -4.87
C ILE A 176 4.76 6.94 -5.13
N GLN A 177 3.65 6.85 -4.41
CA GLN A 177 2.56 5.90 -4.67
C GLN A 177 1.35 6.65 -5.22
N ALA A 178 0.86 6.24 -6.38
CA ALA A 178 -0.40 6.74 -6.93
C ALA A 178 -1.63 6.09 -6.28
N HIS A 179 -2.80 6.72 -6.45
CA HIS A 179 -4.09 6.20 -6.01
C HIS A 179 -4.55 5.08 -6.94
N ARG A 180 -4.53 3.84 -6.47
CA ARG A 180 -5.03 2.71 -7.24
C ARG A 180 -6.51 2.46 -6.94
N MET A 181 -7.34 2.46 -7.98
CA MET A 181 -8.77 2.18 -7.94
C MET A 181 -9.13 0.91 -8.73
N ALA A 182 -10.27 0.32 -8.38
CA ALA A 182 -10.82 -0.79 -9.16
C ALA A 182 -11.37 -0.32 -10.51
N GLU A 183 -11.06 -1.05 -11.58
CA GLU A 183 -11.67 -0.85 -12.90
C GLU A 183 -13.04 -1.55 -12.98
N ASN A 184 -13.13 -2.79 -12.48
CA ASN A 184 -14.34 -3.62 -12.51
C ASN A 184 -15.01 -3.73 -11.13
N LEU A 185 -16.34 -3.70 -11.14
CA LEU A 185 -17.22 -3.84 -9.97
C LEU A 185 -18.39 -4.81 -10.28
N ASN A 186 -18.11 -5.79 -11.15
CA ASN A 186 -19.10 -6.70 -11.75
C ASN A 186 -19.59 -7.81 -10.81
N THR A 187 -18.85 -8.08 -9.73
CA THR A 187 -19.22 -9.12 -8.74
C THR A 187 -19.09 -8.57 -7.32
N SER A 188 -19.79 -9.22 -6.35
CA SER A 188 -19.67 -8.87 -4.93
C SER A 188 -18.23 -9.01 -4.40
N ILE A 189 -17.45 -9.93 -4.98
CA ILE A 189 -16.04 -10.13 -4.62
C ILE A 189 -15.18 -8.96 -5.13
N ALA A 190 -15.41 -8.53 -6.37
CA ALA A 190 -14.72 -7.37 -6.92
C ALA A 190 -15.04 -6.10 -6.11
N VAL A 191 -16.30 -5.88 -5.74
CA VAL A 191 -16.73 -4.77 -4.87
C VAL A 191 -16.07 -4.84 -3.50
N LEU A 192 -16.05 -6.02 -2.85
CA LEU A 192 -15.39 -6.21 -1.56
C LEU A 192 -13.87 -5.91 -1.65
N ASN A 193 -13.22 -6.38 -2.72
CA ASN A 193 -11.81 -6.14 -2.97
C ASN A 193 -11.54 -4.65 -3.20
N ALA A 194 -12.34 -3.99 -4.02
CA ALA A 194 -12.28 -2.56 -4.29
C ALA A 194 -12.46 -1.72 -3.01
N THR A 195 -13.51 -1.98 -2.24
CA THR A 195 -13.76 -1.29 -0.95
C THR A 195 -12.61 -1.51 0.03
N SER A 196 -12.08 -2.74 0.10
CA SER A 196 -10.94 -3.06 0.94
C SER A 196 -9.68 -2.26 0.54
N GLU A 197 -9.47 -2.03 -0.74
CA GLU A 197 -8.34 -1.23 -1.23
C GLU A 197 -8.53 0.25 -0.94
N GLU A 198 -9.73 0.80 -1.13
CA GLU A 198 -10.04 2.20 -0.82
C GLU A 198 -9.87 2.51 0.69
N ILE A 199 -10.31 1.62 1.57
CA ILE A 199 -10.04 1.75 3.00
C ILE A 199 -8.52 1.76 3.27
N ASN A 200 -7.72 0.96 2.55
CA ASN A 200 -6.26 1.01 2.68
C ASN A 200 -5.67 2.31 2.11
N ASN A 201 -6.22 2.84 1.01
CA ASN A 201 -5.83 4.13 0.45
C ASN A 201 -6.00 5.24 1.49
N ASN A 202 -7.13 5.25 2.20
CA ASN A 202 -7.41 6.24 3.23
C ASN A 202 -6.57 6.04 4.49
N LEU A 203 -6.51 4.82 5.06
CA LEU A 203 -5.85 4.57 6.35
C LEU A 203 -4.33 4.55 6.25
N PHE A 204 -3.75 3.88 5.24
CA PHE A 204 -2.33 3.55 5.22
C PHE A 204 -1.52 4.30 4.15
N ARG A 205 -2.16 5.18 3.38
CA ARG A 205 -1.52 6.06 2.40
C ARG A 205 -1.85 7.51 2.70
N LEU A 206 -3.07 7.95 2.45
CA LEU A 206 -3.48 9.34 2.65
C LEU A 206 -3.29 9.81 4.09
N ALA A 207 -3.77 9.05 5.08
CA ALA A 207 -3.60 9.42 6.49
C ALA A 207 -2.14 9.48 6.90
N HIS A 208 -1.32 8.51 6.45
CA HIS A 208 0.10 8.47 6.77
C HIS A 208 0.82 9.72 6.25
N THR A 209 0.65 10.06 4.98
CA THR A 209 1.31 11.25 4.41
C THR A 209 0.84 12.53 5.07
N ARG A 210 -0.44 12.63 5.45
CA ARG A 210 -0.95 13.77 6.24
C ARG A 210 -0.40 13.86 7.67
N MET A 211 0.01 12.74 8.24
CA MET A 211 0.70 12.69 9.54
C MET A 211 2.23 12.88 9.40
N GLY A 212 2.76 13.00 8.19
CA GLY A 212 4.20 13.11 7.94
C GLY A 212 4.95 11.78 7.94
N PHE A 213 4.24 10.65 7.75
CA PHE A 213 4.82 9.31 7.63
C PHE A 213 4.70 8.78 6.21
N SER A 214 5.58 7.84 5.85
CA SER A 214 5.59 7.22 4.52
C SER A 214 4.30 6.48 4.19
N SER A 215 3.82 6.70 2.98
CA SER A 215 2.75 5.93 2.37
C SER A 215 3.10 4.44 2.26
N ALA A 216 2.10 3.58 2.27
CA ALA A 216 2.27 2.17 1.92
C ALA A 216 2.32 1.98 0.40
N LEU A 217 3.30 1.22 -0.10
CA LEU A 217 3.37 0.80 -1.50
C LEU A 217 2.42 -0.37 -1.81
N ILE A 218 1.94 -0.46 -3.07
CA ILE A 218 0.94 -1.48 -3.46
C ILE A 218 1.29 -2.28 -4.71
N GLY A 219 2.54 -2.26 -5.15
CA GLY A 219 3.03 -3.13 -6.21
C GLY A 219 2.77 -2.67 -7.64
N SER A 220 2.05 -1.57 -7.85
CA SER A 220 1.88 -0.91 -9.15
C SER A 220 1.53 0.56 -8.99
N ALA A 221 1.64 1.33 -10.07
CA ALA A 221 1.47 2.78 -10.08
C ALA A 221 2.38 3.46 -9.03
N MET A 222 3.63 3.01 -8.98
CA MET A 222 4.68 3.53 -8.12
C MET A 222 5.71 4.24 -8.97
N ALA A 223 6.13 5.44 -8.55
CA ALA A 223 7.20 6.18 -9.19
C ALA A 223 8.36 6.38 -8.23
N PHE A 224 9.59 6.31 -8.77
CA PHE A 224 10.81 6.42 -7.97
C PHE A 224 11.84 7.26 -8.73
N ASP A 225 12.71 7.95 -8.01
CA ASP A 225 13.97 8.43 -8.56
C ASP A 225 14.70 7.28 -9.25
N PHE A 226 15.15 7.51 -10.48
CA PHE A 226 15.68 6.45 -11.32
C PHE A 226 17.03 5.93 -10.81
N ALA A 227 17.94 6.82 -10.44
CA ALA A 227 19.27 6.43 -9.95
C ALA A 227 19.18 5.67 -8.64
N MET A 228 18.32 6.13 -7.72
CA MET A 228 18.02 5.47 -6.47
C MET A 228 17.41 4.07 -6.70
N PHE A 229 16.47 3.95 -7.61
CA PHE A 229 15.85 2.66 -7.94
C PHE A 229 16.84 1.71 -8.61
N HIS A 230 17.64 2.20 -9.55
CA HIS A 230 18.69 1.44 -10.25
C HIS A 230 19.71 0.84 -9.29
N GLU A 231 20.17 1.60 -8.29
CA GLU A 231 21.10 1.10 -7.27
C GLU A 231 20.48 -0.02 -6.41
N ARG A 232 19.17 0.05 -6.16
CA ARG A 232 18.50 -0.88 -5.25
C ARG A 232 17.95 -2.11 -5.94
N ALA A 233 17.51 -2.00 -7.17
CA ALA A 233 16.86 -3.08 -7.90
C ALA A 233 17.64 -4.41 -7.82
N PRO A 234 18.97 -4.45 -8.02
CA PRO A 234 19.74 -5.70 -7.92
C PRO A 234 19.76 -6.33 -6.52
N LYS A 235 19.51 -5.54 -5.48
CA LYS A 235 19.54 -5.97 -4.08
C LYS A 235 18.19 -6.44 -3.56
N LEU A 236 17.10 -6.17 -4.29
CA LEU A 236 15.75 -6.55 -3.91
C LEU A 236 15.56 -8.06 -3.88
N LYS A 237 14.88 -8.56 -2.87
CA LYS A 237 14.62 -9.99 -2.65
C LYS A 237 13.12 -10.25 -2.49
N GLY A 238 12.71 -11.46 -2.86
CA GLY A 238 11.32 -11.87 -2.73
C GLY A 238 10.56 -11.80 -4.05
N SER A 239 9.25 -11.96 -3.99
CA SER A 239 8.35 -11.95 -5.15
C SER A 239 7.50 -10.67 -5.25
N ASP A 240 7.36 -9.94 -4.15
CA ASP A 240 6.55 -8.72 -4.05
C ASP A 240 7.46 -7.49 -4.07
N ILE A 241 7.39 -6.74 -5.17
CA ILE A 241 8.20 -5.54 -5.38
C ILE A 241 7.86 -4.43 -4.37
N SER A 242 6.59 -4.29 -3.95
CA SER A 242 6.19 -3.23 -3.02
C SER A 242 6.82 -3.44 -1.65
N LYS A 243 6.76 -4.66 -1.12
CA LYS A 243 7.35 -4.96 0.19
C LYS A 243 8.88 -4.90 0.18
N ALA A 244 9.50 -5.37 -0.92
CA ALA A 244 10.94 -5.27 -1.07
C ALA A 244 11.40 -3.80 -1.13
N MET A 245 10.69 -2.95 -1.89
CA MET A 245 10.99 -1.52 -1.96
C MET A 245 10.67 -0.78 -0.66
N GLU A 246 9.51 -1.02 -0.03
CA GLU A 246 9.19 -0.41 1.27
C GLU A 246 10.31 -0.64 2.29
N THR A 247 10.80 -1.87 2.39
CA THR A 247 11.90 -2.20 3.31
C THR A 247 13.17 -1.43 2.94
N ALA A 248 13.57 -1.43 1.66
CA ALA A 248 14.78 -0.76 1.20
C ALA A 248 14.73 0.78 1.37
N LEU A 249 13.56 1.39 1.20
CA LEU A 249 13.36 2.83 1.39
C LEU A 249 13.43 3.21 2.89
N LEU A 250 12.75 2.44 3.73
CA LEU A 250 12.74 2.66 5.17
C LEU A 250 14.13 2.50 5.81
N GLU A 251 14.94 1.53 5.36
CA GLU A 251 16.32 1.34 5.83
C GLU A 251 17.21 2.59 5.57
N GLN A 252 16.82 3.46 4.67
CA GLN A 252 17.55 4.66 4.30
C GLN A 252 16.81 5.97 4.61
N ASN A 253 15.71 5.88 5.37
CA ASN A 253 14.84 7.02 5.71
C ASN A 253 14.34 7.80 4.48
N ILE A 254 14.07 7.11 3.38
CA ILE A 254 13.48 7.71 2.18
C ILE A 254 11.97 7.70 2.35
N TYR A 255 11.39 8.89 2.36
CA TYR A 255 9.96 9.10 2.49
C TYR A 255 9.23 8.71 1.20
N THR A 256 8.08 8.05 1.34
CA THR A 256 7.19 7.74 0.23
C THR A 256 5.94 8.62 0.30
N GLU A 257 5.73 9.43 -0.73
CA GLU A 257 4.54 10.28 -0.87
C GLU A 257 3.35 9.51 -1.45
N TYR A 258 2.14 10.00 -1.21
CA TYR A 258 0.90 9.50 -1.80
C TYR A 258 0.18 10.59 -2.59
N LEU A 259 0.06 10.39 -3.89
CA LEU A 259 -0.66 11.31 -4.78
C LEU A 259 -2.07 10.78 -5.07
N ALA A 260 -3.07 11.26 -4.33
CA ALA A 260 -4.46 10.83 -4.48
C ALA A 260 -5.09 11.28 -5.82
N GLU A 261 -4.57 12.32 -6.48
CA GLU A 261 -5.04 12.80 -7.78
C GLU A 261 -4.53 11.97 -8.95
N VAL A 262 -3.42 11.24 -8.77
CA VAL A 262 -2.89 10.33 -9.78
C VAL A 262 -3.63 9.00 -9.68
N VAL A 263 -4.78 8.92 -10.33
CA VAL A 263 -5.61 7.71 -10.30
C VAL A 263 -5.13 6.69 -11.33
N CYS A 264 -4.88 5.47 -10.84
CA CYS A 264 -4.55 4.30 -11.64
C CYS A 264 -5.62 3.22 -11.46
N TYR A 265 -6.32 2.88 -12.53
CA TYR A 265 -7.32 1.82 -12.54
C TYR A 265 -6.65 0.47 -12.76
N SER A 266 -7.08 -0.54 -12.02
CA SER A 266 -6.62 -1.93 -12.18
C SER A 266 -7.79 -2.90 -12.02
N LYS A 267 -7.74 -4.01 -12.75
CA LYS A 267 -8.73 -5.07 -12.62
C LYS A 267 -8.61 -5.75 -11.26
N LYS A 268 -9.75 -6.06 -10.65
CA LYS A 268 -9.84 -6.82 -9.40
C LYS A 268 -10.24 -8.25 -9.70
N GLU A 269 -9.68 -9.17 -8.92
CA GLU A 269 -10.14 -10.55 -8.92
C GLU A 269 -11.64 -10.59 -8.62
N ASP A 270 -12.41 -11.20 -9.49
CA ASP A 270 -13.88 -11.28 -9.46
C ASP A 270 -14.41 -12.64 -9.03
N ASN A 271 -13.52 -13.60 -8.78
CA ASN A 271 -13.82 -14.94 -8.30
C ASN A 271 -13.14 -15.24 -6.95
N ALA A 272 -13.71 -16.17 -6.19
CA ALA A 272 -13.28 -16.49 -4.83
C ALA A 272 -11.87 -17.10 -4.77
N ASP A 273 -11.54 -17.98 -5.71
CA ASP A 273 -10.27 -18.73 -5.72
C ASP A 273 -9.10 -17.80 -6.05
N GLY A 274 -9.26 -16.94 -7.05
CA GLY A 274 -8.27 -15.92 -7.40
C GLY A 274 -8.03 -14.93 -6.25
N TYR A 275 -9.13 -14.43 -5.64
CA TYR A 275 -9.06 -13.54 -4.47
C TYR A 275 -8.34 -14.18 -3.29
N GLN A 276 -8.65 -15.45 -2.96
CA GLN A 276 -8.00 -16.18 -1.88
C GLN A 276 -6.51 -16.39 -2.14
N THR A 277 -6.15 -16.78 -3.35
CA THR A 277 -4.75 -17.01 -3.77
C THR A 277 -3.94 -15.72 -3.66
N GLN A 278 -4.48 -14.60 -4.16
CA GLN A 278 -3.86 -13.28 -4.07
C GLN A 278 -3.67 -12.85 -2.61
N ARG A 279 -4.68 -13.07 -1.77
CA ARG A 279 -4.65 -12.73 -0.34
C ARG A 279 -3.60 -13.53 0.43
N ILE A 280 -3.51 -14.84 0.19
CA ILE A 280 -2.50 -15.70 0.81
C ILE A 280 -1.09 -15.27 0.41
N SER A 281 -0.86 -14.96 -0.87
CA SER A 281 0.43 -14.47 -1.35
C SER A 281 0.82 -13.15 -0.66
N TRP A 282 -0.09 -12.23 -0.53
CA TRP A 282 0.11 -10.94 0.15
C TRP A 282 0.45 -11.10 1.62
N ILE A 283 -0.32 -11.92 2.34
CA ILE A 283 -0.09 -12.20 3.77
C ILE A 283 1.29 -12.84 3.96
N ARG A 284 1.65 -13.80 3.11
CA ARG A 284 2.96 -14.45 3.17
C ARG A 284 4.10 -13.44 2.95
N ALA A 285 4.00 -12.59 1.94
CA ALA A 285 4.99 -11.55 1.67
C ALA A 285 5.12 -10.58 2.85
N GLN A 286 3.99 -10.14 3.44
CA GLN A 286 3.98 -9.26 4.59
C GLN A 286 4.68 -9.88 5.80
N TYR A 287 4.33 -11.10 6.21
CA TYR A 287 4.96 -11.74 7.36
C TYR A 287 6.45 -12.01 7.15
N THR A 288 6.84 -12.40 5.93
CA THR A 288 8.26 -12.60 5.59
C THR A 288 9.04 -11.29 5.75
N SER A 289 8.55 -10.19 5.18
CA SER A 289 9.20 -8.88 5.30
C SER A 289 9.22 -8.38 6.74
N THR A 290 8.13 -8.56 7.48
CA THR A 290 8.04 -8.19 8.91
C THR A 290 9.08 -8.92 9.74
N PHE A 291 9.25 -10.23 9.54
CA PHE A 291 10.23 -11.02 10.28
C PHE A 291 11.67 -10.53 10.06
N PHE A 292 12.00 -10.20 8.81
CA PHE A 292 13.32 -9.64 8.49
C PHE A 292 13.51 -8.22 9.06
N ALA A 293 12.47 -7.40 9.03
CA ALA A 293 12.53 -6.02 9.51
C ALA A 293 12.57 -5.90 11.04
N LEU A 294 11.94 -6.85 11.78
CA LEU A 294 11.92 -6.86 13.25
C LEU A 294 13.32 -6.87 13.89
N ARG A 295 14.31 -7.49 13.25
CA ARG A 295 15.69 -7.52 13.75
C ARG A 295 16.32 -6.14 13.89
N TYR A 296 15.86 -5.16 13.13
CA TYR A 296 16.36 -3.79 13.18
C TYR A 296 15.59 -2.91 14.17
N LEU A 297 14.46 -3.37 14.72
CA LEU A 297 13.61 -2.58 15.60
C LEU A 297 14.34 -1.94 16.79
N PRO A 298 15.24 -2.64 17.53
CA PRO A 298 15.96 -2.01 18.65
C PRO A 298 16.83 -0.84 18.19
N LEU A 299 17.52 -0.98 17.04
CA LEU A 299 18.36 0.06 16.48
C LEU A 299 17.54 1.26 15.99
N VAL A 300 16.43 1.00 15.33
CA VAL A 300 15.47 1.97 14.82
C VAL A 300 14.89 2.83 15.95
N LEU A 301 14.49 2.21 17.05
CA LEU A 301 13.98 2.93 18.22
C LEU A 301 15.06 3.80 18.88
N LEU A 302 16.29 3.31 18.96
CA LEU A 302 17.42 4.07 19.51
C LEU A 302 17.78 5.28 18.65
N LYS A 303 17.61 5.20 17.33
CA LYS A 303 17.88 6.30 16.39
C LYS A 303 16.70 7.26 16.26
N GLY A 304 15.53 6.93 16.77
CA GLY A 304 14.31 7.73 16.62
C GLY A 304 13.70 7.69 15.21
N GLU A 305 13.92 6.62 14.46
CA GLU A 305 13.37 6.40 13.12
C GLU A 305 11.90 5.95 13.21
N TRP A 306 11.03 6.87 13.59
CA TRP A 306 9.61 6.57 13.91
C TRP A 306 8.81 6.07 12.71
N ASP A 307 9.16 6.47 11.50
CA ASP A 307 8.49 5.99 10.28
C ASP A 307 8.68 4.48 10.09
N TYR A 308 9.89 4.00 10.29
CA TYR A 308 10.20 2.58 10.28
C TYR A 308 9.44 1.81 11.39
N ALA A 309 9.46 2.32 12.61
CA ALA A 309 8.79 1.69 13.75
C ALA A 309 7.27 1.60 13.52
N LEU A 310 6.65 2.69 13.01
CA LEU A 310 5.23 2.74 12.69
C LEU A 310 4.86 1.76 11.56
N LYS A 311 5.71 1.64 10.54
CA LYS A 311 5.51 0.69 9.45
C LYS A 311 5.59 -0.76 9.94
N LEU A 312 6.54 -1.08 10.81
CA LEU A 312 6.60 -2.40 11.45
C LEU A 312 5.35 -2.68 12.28
N PHE A 313 4.88 -1.70 13.05
CA PHE A 313 3.63 -1.83 13.80
C PHE A 313 2.46 -2.11 12.86
N GLN A 314 2.33 -1.38 11.74
CA GLN A 314 1.33 -1.60 10.70
C GLN A 314 1.38 -3.03 10.13
N TRP A 315 2.57 -3.57 9.90
CA TRP A 315 2.73 -4.94 9.36
C TRP A 315 2.44 -6.02 10.38
N LEU A 316 2.66 -5.76 11.68
CA LEU A 316 2.36 -6.67 12.79
C LEU A 316 0.88 -6.72 13.15
N MET A 317 0.12 -5.68 12.79
CA MET A 317 -1.30 -5.63 13.12
C MET A 317 -2.06 -6.83 12.54
N PRO A 318 -3.03 -7.38 13.32
CA PRO A 318 -3.96 -8.37 12.79
C PRO A 318 -4.70 -7.85 11.56
N SER A 319 -5.06 -8.75 10.64
CA SER A 319 -5.93 -8.37 9.54
C SER A 319 -7.24 -7.77 10.08
N ARG A 320 -7.85 -6.84 9.34
CA ARG A 320 -9.07 -6.12 9.77
C ARG A 320 -10.18 -7.06 10.21
N PHE A 321 -10.41 -8.14 9.44
CA PHE A 321 -11.43 -9.14 9.78
C PHE A 321 -11.09 -9.88 11.08
N LEU A 322 -9.81 -10.23 11.28
CA LEU A 322 -9.36 -10.87 12.52
C LEU A 322 -9.49 -9.90 13.71
N LEU A 323 -9.13 -8.62 13.53
CA LEU A 323 -9.26 -7.61 14.58
C LEU A 323 -10.73 -7.42 15.00
N ILE A 324 -11.67 -7.31 14.03
CA ILE A 324 -13.10 -7.22 14.30
C ILE A 324 -13.58 -8.46 15.05
N ALA A 325 -13.20 -9.66 14.60
CA ALA A 325 -13.60 -10.91 15.23
C ALA A 325 -13.07 -11.02 16.68
N LEU A 326 -11.81 -10.65 16.90
CA LEU A 326 -11.19 -10.67 18.25
C LEU A 326 -11.87 -9.69 19.20
N VAL A 327 -12.09 -8.43 18.76
CA VAL A 327 -12.76 -7.42 19.59
C VAL A 327 -14.20 -7.85 19.89
N LEU A 328 -14.94 -8.41 18.90
CA LEU A 328 -16.29 -8.90 19.08
C LEU A 328 -16.33 -10.09 20.05
N LEU A 329 -15.43 -11.06 19.91
CA LEU A 329 -15.32 -12.23 20.80
C LEU A 329 -15.00 -11.80 22.24
N CYS A 330 -14.05 -10.90 22.44
CA CYS A 330 -13.72 -10.37 23.76
C CYS A 330 -14.89 -9.60 24.36
N THR A 331 -15.57 -8.75 23.56
CA THR A 331 -16.76 -8.02 24.01
C THR A 331 -17.86 -8.98 24.47
N ALA A 332 -18.17 -10.01 23.67
CA ALA A 332 -19.18 -11.01 24.03
C ALA A 332 -18.75 -11.84 25.26
N GLY A 333 -17.51 -12.33 25.27
CA GLY A 333 -16.98 -13.16 26.36
C GLY A 333 -17.00 -12.43 27.70
N VAL A 334 -16.49 -11.19 27.72
CA VAL A 334 -16.45 -10.37 28.95
C VAL A 334 -17.86 -10.03 29.42
N THR A 335 -18.80 -9.72 28.49
CA THR A 335 -20.20 -9.45 28.84
C THR A 335 -20.87 -10.64 29.54
N LEU A 336 -20.50 -11.88 29.15
CA LEU A 336 -21.04 -13.11 29.75
C LEU A 336 -20.36 -13.48 31.07
N LEU A 337 -19.05 -13.19 31.22
CA LEU A 337 -18.27 -13.59 32.39
C LEU A 337 -18.35 -12.56 33.53
N ASP A 338 -18.20 -11.28 33.19
CA ASP A 338 -18.26 -10.17 34.12
C ASP A 338 -18.70 -8.88 33.38
N TRP A 339 -19.99 -8.62 33.41
CA TRP A 339 -20.57 -7.50 32.72
C TRP A 339 -20.05 -6.13 33.19
N THR A 340 -19.43 -6.04 34.40
CA THR A 340 -18.88 -4.80 34.93
C THR A 340 -17.64 -4.33 34.15
N LEU A 341 -16.93 -5.27 33.50
CA LEU A 341 -15.77 -5.00 32.64
C LEU A 341 -16.18 -4.71 31.19
N ALA A 342 -17.41 -5.01 30.79
CA ALA A 342 -17.89 -4.91 29.41
C ALA A 342 -17.91 -3.48 28.81
N PRO A 343 -18.20 -2.39 29.54
CA PRO A 343 -18.37 -1.06 28.96
C PRO A 343 -17.16 -0.58 28.13
N LYS A 344 -15.91 -0.87 28.55
CA LYS A 344 -14.71 -0.52 27.82
C LYS A 344 -14.62 -1.23 26.46
N TRP A 345 -15.07 -2.48 26.40
CA TRP A 345 -15.09 -3.28 25.18
C TRP A 345 -16.15 -2.79 24.19
N TYR A 346 -17.33 -2.35 24.66
CA TYR A 346 -18.34 -1.72 23.80
C TYR A 346 -17.78 -0.42 23.19
N VAL A 347 -17.08 0.40 23.98
CA VAL A 347 -16.45 1.63 23.47
C VAL A 347 -15.38 1.29 22.43
N LEU A 348 -14.56 0.27 22.70
CA LEU A 348 -13.52 -0.18 21.77
C LEU A 348 -14.12 -0.70 20.45
N PHE A 349 -15.18 -1.50 20.53
CA PHE A 349 -15.88 -2.01 19.35
C PHE A 349 -16.53 -0.87 18.54
N ALA A 350 -17.20 0.07 19.23
CA ALA A 350 -17.76 1.26 18.58
C ALA A 350 -16.68 2.11 17.89
N ALA A 351 -15.53 2.31 18.54
CA ALA A 351 -14.39 3.04 17.98
C ALA A 351 -13.82 2.33 16.73
N LEU A 352 -13.74 1.01 16.73
CA LEU A 352 -13.30 0.21 15.58
C LEU A 352 -14.26 0.35 14.40
N ILE A 353 -15.56 0.22 14.64
CA ILE A 353 -16.59 0.42 13.59
C ILE A 353 -16.53 1.84 13.05
N LEU A 354 -16.45 2.84 13.92
CA LEU A 354 -16.33 4.24 13.53
C LEU A 354 -15.10 4.48 12.66
N ALA A 355 -13.94 3.93 13.02
CA ALA A 355 -12.72 4.04 12.22
C ALA A 355 -12.90 3.51 10.79
N PHE A 356 -13.58 2.36 10.62
CA PHE A 356 -13.85 1.84 9.28
C PHE A 356 -14.91 2.64 8.52
N LEU A 357 -15.95 3.13 9.18
CA LEU A 357 -16.95 3.99 8.54
C LEU A 357 -16.32 5.29 8.02
N MET A 358 -15.45 5.91 8.84
CA MET A 358 -14.72 7.13 8.44
C MET A 358 -13.71 6.88 7.32
N ALA A 359 -13.17 5.67 7.22
CA ALA A 359 -12.23 5.28 6.17
C ALA A 359 -12.89 4.83 4.87
N LEU A 360 -14.23 4.79 4.80
CA LEU A 360 -14.93 4.51 3.55
C LEU A 360 -14.63 5.58 2.50
N PRO A 361 -14.62 5.21 1.22
CA PRO A 361 -14.29 6.15 0.14
C PRO A 361 -15.33 7.26 0.02
N GLU A 362 -14.86 8.46 -0.32
CA GLU A 362 -15.66 9.64 -0.62
C GLU A 362 -15.58 9.98 -2.11
N GLY A 363 -16.53 10.78 -2.61
CA GLY A 363 -16.51 11.35 -3.95
C GLY A 363 -16.68 10.34 -5.07
N GLU A 364 -15.77 10.33 -6.05
CA GLU A 364 -15.85 9.46 -7.24
C GLU A 364 -15.70 7.98 -6.88
N ALA A 365 -14.80 7.64 -5.98
CA ALA A 365 -14.63 6.26 -5.50
C ALA A 365 -15.91 5.71 -4.86
N SER A 366 -16.59 6.52 -4.03
CA SER A 366 -17.87 6.14 -3.43
C SER A 366 -19.00 5.99 -4.46
N ARG A 367 -19.00 6.82 -5.52
CA ARG A 367 -20.03 6.73 -6.57
C ARG A 367 -19.87 5.51 -7.47
N ARG A 368 -18.66 4.98 -7.56
CA ARG A 368 -18.35 3.78 -8.36
C ARG A 368 -18.60 2.48 -7.60
N LEU A 369 -18.44 2.48 -6.27
CA LEU A 369 -18.73 1.35 -5.38
C LEU A 369 -20.23 1.24 -5.05
#